data_9a3d11ab1fbca200fbddf3360712e271
#
_entry.id   9a3d11ab1fbca200fbddf3360712e271
#
_cell.length_a   1.000
_cell.length_b   1.000
_cell.length_c   1.000
_cell.angle_alpha   90.00
_cell.angle_beta   90.00
_cell.angle_gamma   90.00
#
_symmetry.space_group_name_H-M   'P 1'
#
loop_
_entity.id
_entity.type
_entity.pdbx_description
1 polymer ?
#
loop_
_entity_poly.entity_id
_entity_poly.type
_entity_poly.pdbx_seq_one_letter_code
_entity_poly.pdbx_strand_id
1 'polypeptide(L)'
;VKEVGQDWNLSADSSIFQGFANVSSTGTYQYILQSGILTVGKKYKVEYTILNGSTGVLKLGTSLGVNSIISTVGTHSVIANALTTDFYVERLTVCDVNITNISVIEITEDTNLPRIDYTGGEGHWLFEPQSTNLVPYSEDYSHSSWVKNDVSIQSGYIAPDGTNSAYKVSGSGWILDVNITGLVATSTRSIYAR
;
A
#
# COMPACT_ATOMS: atom_id res chain seq x y z
N VAL A 1 -22.77 -0.63 -23.88
CA VAL A 1 -21.61 0.28 -23.76
C VAL A 1 -22.17 1.54 -23.14
N LYS A 2 -21.65 1.95 -21.96
CA LYS A 2 -22.00 3.23 -21.34
C LYS A 2 -21.32 4.36 -22.12
N GLU A 3 -22.02 5.43 -22.35
CA GLU A 3 -21.43 6.63 -22.97
C GLU A 3 -20.46 7.32 -22.01
N VAL A 4 -19.47 8.03 -22.57
CA VAL A 4 -18.51 8.77 -21.77
C VAL A 4 -19.25 9.80 -20.91
N GLY A 5 -19.04 9.74 -19.60
CA GLY A 5 -19.66 10.66 -18.63
C GLY A 5 -20.95 10.18 -17.96
N GLN A 6 -21.51 9.04 -18.32
CA GLN A 6 -22.78 8.56 -17.74
C GLN A 6 -22.77 8.28 -16.23
N ASP A 7 -21.59 8.04 -15.65
CA ASP A 7 -21.43 7.77 -14.22
C ASP A 7 -20.98 9.01 -13.43
N TRP A 8 -20.85 10.17 -14.08
CA TRP A 8 -20.43 11.41 -13.46
C TRP A 8 -21.60 12.34 -13.18
N ASN A 9 -21.68 12.84 -11.97
CA ASN A 9 -22.53 13.96 -11.60
C ASN A 9 -21.75 15.26 -11.73
N LEU A 10 -22.32 16.22 -12.40
CA LEU A 10 -21.66 17.48 -12.76
C LEU A 10 -22.36 18.63 -12.04
N SER A 11 -21.58 19.58 -11.54
CA SER A 11 -22.11 20.89 -11.12
C SER A 11 -22.44 21.76 -12.32
N ALA A 12 -23.15 22.87 -12.10
CA ALA A 12 -23.78 23.67 -13.15
C ALA A 12 -22.83 24.12 -14.29
N ASP A 13 -21.59 24.53 -13.93
CA ASP A 13 -20.62 25.05 -14.90
C ASP A 13 -19.51 24.01 -15.24
N SER A 14 -19.72 22.75 -14.84
CA SER A 14 -18.83 21.63 -15.23
C SER A 14 -19.42 20.85 -16.37
N SER A 15 -18.59 20.30 -17.24
CA SER A 15 -19.03 19.55 -18.42
C SER A 15 -18.08 18.40 -18.74
N ILE A 16 -18.59 17.40 -19.48
CA ILE A 16 -17.76 16.32 -20.05
C ILE A 16 -18.07 16.26 -21.54
N PHE A 17 -17.05 16.42 -22.35
CA PHE A 17 -17.16 16.36 -23.81
C PHE A 17 -15.81 15.97 -24.45
N GLN A 18 -15.86 15.40 -25.63
CA GLN A 18 -14.66 15.06 -26.43
C GLN A 18 -13.56 14.29 -25.66
N GLY A 19 -13.95 13.48 -24.67
CA GLY A 19 -12.99 12.65 -23.92
C GLY A 19 -12.27 13.31 -22.74
N PHE A 20 -12.69 14.52 -22.37
CA PHE A 20 -12.22 15.18 -21.16
C PHE A 20 -13.35 15.84 -20.35
N ALA A 21 -13.09 16.10 -19.09
CA ALA A 21 -13.96 16.88 -18.24
C ALA A 21 -13.43 18.31 -18.11
N ASN A 22 -14.33 19.28 -18.12
CA ASN A 22 -14.03 20.68 -17.82
C ASN A 22 -14.65 21.03 -16.47
N VAL A 23 -13.84 21.59 -15.56
CA VAL A 23 -14.29 22.18 -14.30
C VAL A 23 -14.06 23.69 -14.41
N SER A 24 -15.13 24.42 -14.64
CA SER A 24 -15.10 25.88 -14.79
C SER A 24 -15.77 26.56 -13.60
N SER A 25 -15.16 27.64 -13.10
CA SER A 25 -15.71 28.40 -11.98
C SER A 25 -15.23 29.85 -11.99
N THR A 26 -16.16 30.79 -11.94
CA THR A 26 -15.92 32.20 -11.73
C THR A 26 -15.87 32.62 -10.27
N GLY A 27 -15.96 31.64 -9.33
CA GLY A 27 -15.94 31.86 -7.87
C GLY A 27 -16.92 31.01 -7.09
N THR A 28 -17.94 30.46 -7.75
CA THR A 28 -18.89 29.51 -7.14
C THR A 28 -18.28 28.11 -7.01
N TYR A 29 -18.79 27.31 -6.08
CA TYR A 29 -18.35 25.93 -5.90
C TYR A 29 -18.73 25.06 -7.10
N GLN A 30 -17.75 24.48 -7.74
CA GLN A 30 -17.89 23.62 -8.92
C GLN A 30 -17.11 22.33 -8.74
N TYR A 31 -17.64 21.25 -9.30
CA TYR A 31 -17.05 19.91 -9.18
C TYR A 31 -17.51 18.97 -10.31
N ILE A 32 -16.78 17.88 -10.45
CA ILE A 32 -17.25 16.64 -11.05
C ILE A 32 -17.18 15.55 -9.97
N LEU A 33 -18.16 14.66 -9.96
CA LEU A 33 -18.34 13.67 -8.90
C LEU A 33 -18.65 12.30 -9.46
N GLN A 34 -18.04 11.26 -8.93
CA GLN A 34 -18.45 9.87 -9.12
C GLN A 34 -18.80 9.26 -7.77
N SER A 35 -20.04 8.77 -7.63
CA SER A 35 -20.55 8.28 -6.35
C SER A 35 -20.18 6.82 -6.09
N GLY A 36 -19.88 6.50 -4.82
CA GLY A 36 -19.78 5.15 -4.31
C GLY A 36 -18.55 4.35 -4.79
N ILE A 37 -17.48 5.01 -5.26
CA ILE A 37 -16.30 4.33 -5.78
C ILE A 37 -15.17 4.19 -4.77
N LEU A 38 -15.26 4.88 -3.63
CA LEU A 38 -14.25 4.82 -2.58
C LEU A 38 -14.76 4.07 -1.36
N THR A 39 -13.85 3.50 -0.59
CA THR A 39 -14.09 2.95 0.75
C THR A 39 -13.37 3.82 1.77
N VAL A 40 -14.11 4.38 2.72
CA VAL A 40 -13.57 5.28 3.76
C VAL A 40 -12.42 4.62 4.50
N GLY A 41 -11.33 5.37 4.70
CA GLY A 41 -10.11 4.91 5.39
C GLY A 41 -9.12 4.15 4.51
N LYS A 42 -9.53 3.67 3.35
CA LYS A 42 -8.61 3.01 2.39
C LYS A 42 -7.73 4.04 1.69
N LYS A 43 -6.55 3.61 1.28
CA LYS A 43 -5.56 4.43 0.56
C LYS A 43 -5.74 4.26 -0.95
N TYR A 44 -5.73 5.37 -1.66
CA TYR A 44 -5.89 5.40 -3.11
C TYR A 44 -4.77 6.17 -3.78
N LYS A 45 -4.34 5.69 -4.95
CA LYS A 45 -3.56 6.45 -5.93
C LYS A 45 -4.52 6.99 -6.96
N VAL A 46 -4.51 8.32 -7.14
CA VAL A 46 -5.25 9.02 -8.18
C VAL A 46 -4.25 9.52 -9.20
N GLU A 47 -4.43 9.12 -10.46
CA GLU A 47 -3.69 9.64 -11.61
C GLU A 47 -4.64 10.44 -12.50
N TYR A 48 -4.17 11.52 -13.08
CA TYR A 48 -4.94 12.38 -13.95
C TYR A 48 -4.04 13.18 -14.89
N THR A 49 -4.60 13.67 -16.00
CA THR A 49 -3.89 14.49 -16.98
C THR A 49 -4.58 15.83 -17.13
N ILE A 50 -3.84 16.93 -16.98
CA ILE A 50 -4.29 18.30 -17.24
C ILE A 50 -3.93 18.67 -18.67
N LEU A 51 -4.91 19.19 -19.41
CA LEU A 51 -4.77 19.55 -20.82
C LEU A 51 -4.37 21.02 -20.97
N ASN A 52 -3.86 21.35 -22.16
CA ASN A 52 -3.53 22.73 -22.56
C ASN A 52 -4.76 23.65 -22.45
N GLY A 53 -4.51 24.94 -22.18
CA GLY A 53 -5.54 25.95 -22.01
C GLY A 53 -6.17 25.98 -20.61
N SER A 54 -5.74 25.09 -19.70
CA SER A 54 -6.24 25.06 -18.32
C SER A 54 -5.67 26.20 -17.50
N THR A 55 -6.51 26.79 -16.65
CA THR A 55 -6.16 27.88 -15.72
C THR A 55 -6.76 27.60 -14.34
N GLY A 56 -6.11 28.09 -13.26
CA GLY A 56 -6.56 27.90 -11.89
C GLY A 56 -6.11 26.58 -11.26
N VAL A 57 -6.68 26.24 -10.10
CA VAL A 57 -6.26 25.09 -9.30
C VAL A 57 -7.46 24.27 -8.85
N LEU A 58 -7.32 22.96 -8.94
CA LEU A 58 -8.27 21.98 -8.44
C LEU A 58 -7.82 21.37 -7.09
N LYS A 59 -8.74 20.69 -6.42
CA LYS A 59 -8.51 19.93 -5.19
C LYS A 59 -9.30 18.62 -5.20
N LEU A 60 -8.90 17.68 -4.33
CA LEU A 60 -9.63 16.48 -3.98
C LEU A 60 -10.03 16.53 -2.48
N GLY A 61 -10.45 17.73 -2.03
CA GLY A 61 -10.60 18.05 -0.61
C GLY A 61 -11.66 17.21 0.09
N THR A 62 -12.86 17.17 -0.46
CA THR A 62 -14.00 16.43 0.12
C THR A 62 -13.74 14.93 0.14
N SER A 63 -13.19 14.37 -0.93
CA SER A 63 -13.00 12.91 -1.06
C SER A 63 -11.76 12.39 -0.36
N LEU A 64 -10.64 13.09 -0.46
CA LEU A 64 -9.32 12.58 -0.05
C LEU A 64 -8.56 13.53 0.89
N GLY A 65 -9.15 14.64 1.32
CA GLY A 65 -8.48 15.63 2.17
C GLY A 65 -7.32 16.38 1.48
N VAL A 66 -7.18 16.25 0.17
CA VAL A 66 -6.10 16.90 -0.59
C VAL A 66 -6.55 18.30 -1.00
N ASN A 67 -6.05 19.31 -0.30
CA ASN A 67 -6.49 20.70 -0.44
C ASN A 67 -5.98 21.41 -1.71
N SER A 68 -5.10 20.80 -2.48
CA SER A 68 -4.62 21.30 -3.76
C SER A 68 -3.98 20.16 -4.55
N ILE A 69 -4.29 20.06 -5.84
CA ILE A 69 -3.60 19.16 -6.75
C ILE A 69 -2.84 19.96 -7.82
N ILE A 70 -1.82 19.35 -8.40
CA ILE A 70 -1.03 19.95 -9.48
C ILE A 70 -1.95 20.16 -10.67
N SER A 71 -2.10 21.41 -11.11
CA SER A 71 -2.98 21.79 -12.23
C SER A 71 -2.21 22.34 -13.43
N THR A 72 -0.90 22.14 -13.49
CA THR A 72 -0.09 22.40 -14.69
C THR A 72 -0.31 21.31 -15.72
N VAL A 73 -0.12 21.65 -16.99
CA VAL A 73 -0.26 20.70 -18.12
C VAL A 73 0.64 19.47 -17.90
N GLY A 74 0.08 18.29 -18.12
CA GLY A 74 0.78 17.02 -17.98
C GLY A 74 0.03 16.01 -17.14
N THR A 75 0.64 14.84 -16.98
CA THR A 75 0.12 13.75 -16.15
C THR A 75 0.70 13.83 -14.74
N HIS A 76 -0.16 13.74 -13.75
CA HIS A 76 0.16 13.88 -12.34
C HIS A 76 -0.45 12.75 -11.54
N SER A 77 0.05 12.53 -10.32
CA SER A 77 -0.55 11.59 -9.39
C SER A 77 -0.50 12.10 -7.96
N VAL A 78 -1.44 11.63 -7.14
CA VAL A 78 -1.52 11.89 -5.71
C VAL A 78 -1.93 10.63 -4.99
N ILE A 79 -1.42 10.43 -3.76
CA ILE A 79 -1.78 9.31 -2.90
C ILE A 79 -2.38 9.88 -1.61
N ALA A 80 -3.59 9.42 -1.26
CA ALA A 80 -4.27 9.85 -0.04
C ALA A 80 -5.28 8.80 0.44
N ASN A 81 -5.75 8.93 1.68
CA ASN A 81 -6.79 8.08 2.24
C ASN A 81 -8.18 8.67 1.93
N ALA A 82 -9.14 7.80 1.63
CA ALA A 82 -10.51 8.22 1.41
C ALA A 82 -11.19 8.69 2.69
N LEU A 83 -11.82 9.86 2.64
CA LEU A 83 -12.62 10.45 3.71
C LEU A 83 -14.13 10.21 3.52
N THR A 84 -14.54 9.97 2.27
CA THR A 84 -15.93 9.69 1.89
C THR A 84 -15.98 8.52 0.92
N THR A 85 -17.19 8.06 0.59
CA THR A 85 -17.40 7.02 -0.44
C THR A 85 -17.40 7.58 -1.86
N ASP A 86 -17.53 8.89 -2.01
CA ASP A 86 -17.65 9.57 -3.29
C ASP A 86 -16.32 10.21 -3.68
N PHE A 87 -16.01 10.19 -4.96
CA PHE A 87 -14.82 10.81 -5.52
C PHE A 87 -15.16 12.14 -6.16
N TYR A 88 -14.63 13.23 -5.61
CA TYR A 88 -14.79 14.59 -6.09
C TYR A 88 -13.51 15.15 -6.69
N VAL A 89 -13.61 15.77 -7.86
CA VAL A 89 -12.62 16.73 -8.37
C VAL A 89 -13.26 18.11 -8.29
N GLU A 90 -12.74 18.95 -7.43
CA GLU A 90 -13.36 20.21 -7.04
C GLU A 90 -12.48 21.40 -7.40
N ARG A 91 -13.12 22.53 -7.67
CA ARG A 91 -12.39 23.78 -7.77
C ARG A 91 -11.75 24.15 -6.43
N LEU A 92 -10.56 24.72 -6.48
CA LEU A 92 -9.96 25.41 -5.32
C LEU A 92 -9.99 26.93 -5.52
N THR A 93 -9.59 27.40 -6.69
CA THR A 93 -9.60 28.83 -7.06
C THR A 93 -10.62 29.08 -8.16
N VAL A 94 -10.77 30.32 -8.62
CA VAL A 94 -11.33 30.63 -9.94
C VAL A 94 -10.54 29.80 -10.96
N CYS A 95 -11.22 29.02 -11.78
CA CYS A 95 -10.56 28.06 -12.65
C CYS A 95 -11.36 27.79 -13.94
N ASP A 96 -10.64 27.34 -14.94
CA ASP A 96 -11.14 26.72 -16.15
C ASP A 96 -10.15 25.61 -16.52
N VAL A 97 -10.40 24.40 -15.98
CA VAL A 97 -9.44 23.29 -16.06
C VAL A 97 -10.02 22.13 -16.83
N ASN A 98 -9.29 21.72 -17.87
CA ASN A 98 -9.57 20.52 -18.65
C ASN A 98 -8.76 19.36 -18.12
N ILE A 99 -9.45 18.31 -17.64
CA ILE A 99 -8.86 17.12 -17.02
C ILE A 99 -9.33 15.85 -17.74
N THR A 100 -8.43 14.91 -17.93
CA THR A 100 -8.72 13.62 -18.54
C THR A 100 -7.91 12.49 -17.88
N ASN A 101 -8.11 11.24 -18.33
CA ASN A 101 -7.40 10.06 -17.87
C ASN A 101 -7.40 9.92 -16.34
N ILE A 102 -8.54 10.25 -15.71
CA ILE A 102 -8.68 10.07 -14.27
C ILE A 102 -8.74 8.58 -13.97
N SER A 103 -7.81 8.11 -13.17
CA SER A 103 -7.72 6.74 -12.66
C SER A 103 -7.64 6.77 -11.14
N VAL A 104 -8.47 5.99 -10.48
CA VAL A 104 -8.52 5.87 -9.01
C VAL A 104 -8.33 4.40 -8.66
N ILE A 105 -7.17 4.09 -8.04
CA ILE A 105 -6.76 2.71 -7.75
C ILE A 105 -6.54 2.58 -6.24
N GLU A 106 -7.23 1.64 -5.60
CA GLU A 106 -6.97 1.30 -4.20
C GLU A 106 -5.55 0.73 -4.07
N ILE A 107 -4.77 1.30 -3.16
CA ILE A 107 -3.49 0.73 -2.75
C ILE A 107 -3.77 -0.24 -1.62
N THR A 108 -3.78 -1.52 -1.95
CA THR A 108 -3.75 -2.58 -0.94
C THR A 108 -2.34 -2.66 -0.38
N GLU A 109 -2.20 -2.74 0.95
CA GLU A 109 -0.89 -3.02 1.54
C GLU A 109 -0.37 -4.36 1.00
N ASP A 110 0.93 -4.41 0.75
CA ASP A 110 1.62 -5.54 0.09
C ASP A 110 1.71 -6.80 0.97
N THR A 111 0.61 -7.15 1.64
CA THR A 111 0.59 -8.28 2.58
C THR A 111 0.55 -9.65 1.91
N ASN A 112 0.29 -9.71 0.60
CA ASN A 112 0.19 -10.98 -0.14
C ASN A 112 0.75 -10.88 -1.57
N LEU A 113 1.74 -10.04 -1.82
CA LEU A 113 2.39 -10.02 -3.12
C LEU A 113 3.29 -11.25 -3.28
N PRO A 114 3.28 -11.89 -4.46
CA PRO A 114 4.26 -12.90 -4.78
C PRO A 114 5.65 -12.27 -4.71
N ARG A 115 6.55 -12.88 -3.99
CA ARG A 115 7.96 -12.49 -4.00
C ARG A 115 8.74 -13.29 -5.03
N ILE A 116 9.83 -12.73 -5.52
CA ILE A 116 10.75 -13.44 -6.40
C ILE A 116 11.88 -13.98 -5.53
N ASP A 117 12.06 -15.29 -5.55
CA ASP A 117 13.20 -15.97 -4.94
C ASP A 117 14.31 -16.16 -5.98
N TYR A 118 15.51 -15.71 -5.66
CA TYR A 118 16.71 -15.85 -6.47
C TYR A 118 17.66 -16.92 -5.93
N THR A 119 17.23 -17.73 -4.96
CA THR A 119 18.02 -18.84 -4.40
C THR A 119 18.22 -19.90 -5.48
N GLY A 120 19.33 -19.88 -6.14
CA GLY A 120 19.64 -20.78 -7.26
C GLY A 120 20.03 -20.07 -8.55
N GLY A 121 20.10 -18.74 -8.54
CA GLY A 121 20.60 -17.90 -9.64
C GLY A 121 19.56 -17.50 -10.67
N GLU A 122 18.34 -18.06 -10.62
CA GLU A 122 17.22 -17.66 -11.47
C GLU A 122 16.02 -17.25 -10.61
N GLY A 123 15.28 -16.24 -11.07
CA GLY A 123 14.11 -15.72 -10.33
C GLY A 123 12.91 -16.64 -10.46
N HIS A 124 12.43 -17.17 -9.34
CA HIS A 124 11.19 -17.94 -9.24
C HIS A 124 10.13 -17.17 -8.45
N TRP A 125 8.90 -17.15 -8.96
CA TRP A 125 7.78 -16.56 -8.23
C TRP A 125 7.37 -17.44 -7.04
N LEU A 126 7.42 -16.88 -5.83
CA LEU A 126 6.88 -17.53 -4.63
C LEU A 126 5.50 -16.93 -4.34
N PHE A 127 4.47 -17.74 -4.52
CA PHE A 127 3.08 -17.38 -4.18
C PHE A 127 2.75 -17.80 -2.74
N GLU A 128 3.53 -17.29 -1.80
CA GLU A 128 3.32 -17.55 -0.38
C GLU A 128 2.58 -16.38 0.26
N PRO A 129 1.58 -16.63 1.14
CA PRO A 129 1.04 -15.57 1.97
C PRO A 129 2.15 -15.03 2.88
N GLN A 130 2.17 -13.72 3.10
CA GLN A 130 3.11 -13.11 4.03
C GLN A 130 2.95 -13.76 5.41
N SER A 131 4.05 -14.28 5.95
CA SER A 131 4.10 -14.78 7.31
C SER A 131 4.95 -13.86 8.18
N THR A 132 4.51 -13.62 9.40
CA THR A 132 5.27 -12.88 10.39
C THR A 132 5.97 -13.88 11.31
N ASN A 133 7.29 -13.71 11.49
CA ASN A 133 8.00 -14.47 12.50
C ASN A 133 7.55 -14.01 13.90
N LEU A 134 6.88 -14.89 14.64
CA LEU A 134 6.37 -14.60 15.98
C LEU A 134 7.39 -14.94 17.08
N VAL A 135 8.54 -15.52 16.71
CA VAL A 135 9.60 -15.88 17.65
C VAL A 135 10.62 -14.74 17.67
N PRO A 136 10.62 -13.89 18.70
CA PRO A 136 11.65 -12.89 18.85
C PRO A 136 13.02 -13.59 19.03
N TYR A 137 14.06 -12.98 18.48
CA TYR A 137 15.43 -13.54 18.56
C TYR A 137 15.58 -14.95 18.01
N SER A 138 14.82 -15.30 16.95
CA SER A 138 14.85 -16.62 16.34
C SER A 138 16.23 -17.03 15.78
N GLU A 139 17.11 -16.05 15.56
CA GLU A 139 18.48 -16.24 15.08
C GLU A 139 19.53 -16.05 16.16
N ASP A 140 19.15 -15.67 17.38
CA ASP A 140 20.05 -15.46 18.51
C ASP A 140 19.65 -16.31 19.72
N TYR A 141 20.08 -17.53 19.73
CA TYR A 141 19.84 -18.47 20.86
C TYR A 141 20.65 -18.12 22.12
N SER A 142 21.57 -17.15 22.05
CA SER A 142 22.29 -16.64 23.23
C SER A 142 21.44 -15.68 24.05
N HIS A 143 20.43 -15.05 23.44
CA HIS A 143 19.57 -14.04 24.06
C HIS A 143 18.85 -14.58 25.31
N SER A 144 18.62 -13.69 26.28
CA SER A 144 18.00 -14.02 27.57
C SER A 144 16.52 -14.45 27.49
N SER A 145 15.85 -14.16 26.40
CA SER A 145 14.49 -14.66 26.13
C SER A 145 14.41 -16.17 25.99
N TRP A 146 15.53 -16.83 25.66
CA TRP A 146 15.60 -18.27 25.58
C TRP A 146 15.93 -18.88 26.94
N VAL A 147 14.99 -19.58 27.53
CA VAL A 147 15.23 -20.38 28.74
C VAL A 147 15.97 -21.64 28.35
N LYS A 148 17.10 -21.87 29.01
CA LYS A 148 18.01 -22.98 28.77
C LYS A 148 18.06 -23.84 30.06
N ASN A 149 17.72 -25.12 29.94
CA ASN A 149 17.78 -26.07 31.05
C ASN A 149 18.69 -27.23 30.66
N ASP A 150 19.79 -27.38 31.40
CA ASP A 150 20.81 -28.42 31.19
C ASP A 150 21.37 -28.47 29.76
N VAL A 151 21.45 -27.33 29.10
CA VAL A 151 22.06 -27.16 27.77
C VAL A 151 23.05 -26.00 27.77
N SER A 152 24.09 -26.15 26.97
CA SER A 152 25.04 -25.09 26.63
C SER A 152 24.85 -24.65 25.17
N ILE A 153 24.99 -23.34 24.94
CA ILE A 153 24.88 -22.73 23.63
C ILE A 153 26.24 -22.18 23.22
N GLN A 154 26.69 -22.52 22.03
CA GLN A 154 27.95 -22.06 21.47
C GLN A 154 27.70 -21.51 20.06
N SER A 155 28.05 -20.23 19.84
CA SER A 155 27.93 -19.56 18.55
C SER A 155 29.11 -19.84 17.61
N GLY A 156 28.99 -19.39 16.34
CA GLY A 156 30.10 -19.42 15.39
C GLY A 156 30.17 -20.70 14.55
N TYR A 157 29.09 -21.44 14.44
CA TYR A 157 28.97 -22.59 13.53
C TYR A 157 28.41 -22.16 12.17
N ILE A 158 28.75 -22.93 11.13
CA ILE A 158 28.31 -22.65 9.76
C ILE A 158 26.80 -22.95 9.63
N ALA A 159 26.03 -21.94 9.25
CA ALA A 159 24.62 -22.04 8.90
C ALA A 159 24.40 -22.58 7.47
N PRO A 160 23.16 -22.95 7.08
CA PRO A 160 22.86 -23.43 5.73
C PRO A 160 23.17 -22.45 4.61
N ASP A 161 23.16 -21.15 4.90
CA ASP A 161 23.49 -20.05 3.98
C ASP A 161 25.01 -19.83 3.81
N GLY A 162 25.83 -20.62 4.51
CA GLY A 162 27.30 -20.53 4.49
C GLY A 162 27.88 -19.48 5.43
N THR A 163 27.07 -18.78 6.21
CA THR A 163 27.54 -17.82 7.22
C THR A 163 27.91 -18.52 8.54
N ASN A 164 28.64 -17.83 9.44
CA ASN A 164 28.96 -18.35 10.77
C ASN A 164 27.89 -17.90 11.82
N SER A 165 26.61 -18.03 11.46
CA SER A 165 25.47 -17.56 12.26
C SER A 165 24.76 -18.68 13.05
N ALA A 166 25.14 -19.94 12.83
CA ALA A 166 24.51 -21.04 13.53
C ALA A 166 25.04 -21.23 14.97
N TYR A 167 24.21 -21.87 15.80
CA TYR A 167 24.51 -22.18 17.17
C TYR A 167 24.57 -23.71 17.37
N LYS A 168 25.53 -24.16 18.14
CA LYS A 168 25.56 -25.54 18.65
C LYS A 168 24.88 -25.58 20.01
N VAL A 169 23.89 -26.44 20.13
CA VAL A 169 23.23 -26.78 21.39
C VAL A 169 23.79 -28.11 21.88
N SER A 170 24.29 -28.19 23.09
CA SER A 170 24.85 -29.40 23.69
C SER A 170 24.34 -29.57 25.10
N GLY A 171 23.95 -30.78 25.47
CA GLY A 171 23.42 -31.13 26.80
C GLY A 171 22.33 -32.19 26.72
N SER A 172 21.74 -32.50 27.87
CA SER A 172 20.64 -33.46 28.01
C SER A 172 19.27 -32.82 28.25
N GLY A 173 19.24 -31.50 28.32
CA GLY A 173 18.06 -30.70 28.63
C GLY A 173 17.32 -30.16 27.42
N TRP A 174 16.72 -28.99 27.60
CA TRP A 174 15.89 -28.32 26.59
C TRP A 174 16.11 -26.82 26.52
N ILE A 175 15.71 -26.23 25.40
CA ILE A 175 15.65 -24.79 25.17
C ILE A 175 14.22 -24.38 24.80
N LEU A 176 13.71 -23.31 25.38
CA LEU A 176 12.36 -22.81 25.16
C LEU A 176 12.36 -21.30 25.11
N ASP A 177 11.66 -20.72 24.14
CA ASP A 177 11.28 -19.31 24.16
C ASP A 177 9.96 -19.15 24.94
N VAL A 178 10.02 -18.37 26.02
CA VAL A 178 8.87 -18.12 26.90
C VAL A 178 8.04 -16.88 26.48
N ASN A 179 8.52 -16.13 25.50
CA ASN A 179 7.92 -14.84 25.13
C ASN A 179 7.14 -14.90 23.80
N ILE A 180 6.80 -16.09 23.32
CA ILE A 180 6.00 -16.21 22.11
C ILE A 180 4.55 -15.82 22.43
N THR A 181 4.08 -14.72 21.88
CA THR A 181 2.70 -14.23 21.99
C THR A 181 2.02 -14.26 20.63
N GLY A 182 0.68 -14.33 20.61
CA GLY A 182 -0.09 -14.26 19.36
C GLY A 182 -0.15 -15.57 18.56
N LEU A 183 0.18 -16.70 19.16
CA LEU A 183 0.00 -18.01 18.51
C LEU A 183 -1.48 -18.27 18.26
N VAL A 184 -1.81 -18.57 16.99
CA VAL A 184 -3.14 -19.02 16.56
C VAL A 184 -3.09 -20.49 16.17
N ALA A 185 -4.26 -21.13 16.05
CA ALA A 185 -4.37 -22.57 15.77
C ALA A 185 -3.68 -23.03 14.48
N THR A 186 -3.47 -22.10 13.53
CA THR A 186 -2.83 -22.35 12.22
C THR A 186 -1.35 -21.97 12.17
N SER A 187 -0.69 -21.74 13.31
CA SER A 187 0.73 -21.40 13.36
C SER A 187 1.61 -22.57 12.92
N THR A 188 2.59 -22.29 12.06
CA THR A 188 3.62 -23.27 11.65
C THR A 188 4.89 -23.00 12.45
N ARG A 189 5.55 -24.06 12.90
CA ARG A 189 6.84 -24.01 13.56
C ARG A 189 7.86 -24.79 12.74
N SER A 190 9.00 -24.17 12.47
CA SER A 190 10.10 -24.82 11.76
C SER A 190 11.43 -24.52 12.42
N ILE A 191 12.33 -25.50 12.40
CA ILE A 191 13.72 -25.37 12.83
C ILE A 191 14.58 -26.18 11.87
N TYR A 192 15.74 -25.65 11.50
CA TYR A 192 16.75 -26.43 10.82
C TYR A 192 17.73 -26.97 11.85
N ALA A 193 17.90 -28.28 11.85
CA ALA A 193 18.86 -28.97 12.71
C ALA A 193 19.67 -29.98 11.88
N ARG A 194 20.95 -30.14 12.26
CA ARG A 194 21.89 -31.10 11.65
C ARG A 194 22.51 -31.98 12.73
#